data_9729602febe74ea6b62fdfd618ad24e8
#
_entry.id   9729602febe74ea6b62fdfd618ad24e8
#
_cell.length_a   1.000
_cell.length_b   1.000
_cell.length_c   1.000
_cell.angle_alpha   90.00
_cell.angle_beta   90.00
_cell.angle_gamma   90.00
#
_symmetry.space_group_name_H-M   'P 1'
#
loop_
_entity.id
_entity.type
_entity.pdbx_description
1 polymer ?
#
loop_
_entity_poly.entity_id
_entity_poly.type
_entity_poly.pdbx_seq_one_letter_code
_entity_poly.pdbx_strand_id
1 'polypeptide(L)'
;MNKALFSVLIPLILIAFVAQSANAHGPSRQKVVEKIEIGASPDKIWDIVKNFSDFSWHPMVKSVSQEGSGVGSKRILKFDGDVTITQALDKLVPEKKLISWRIQESVNEVLAVNSYAAIIIVGGEENSKTTVTYKAGFYRGFMGNDPPEELNDANSKKKVTRFIKAGLEGLKKVAEK
;
A
#
# COMPACT_ATOMS: atom_id res chain seq x y z
N MET A 1 -79.61 15.37 36.61
CA MET A 1 -78.19 15.27 37.11
C MET A 1 -77.40 14.47 36.09
N ASN A 2 -76.87 15.12 35.10
CA ASN A 2 -76.05 14.43 34.03
C ASN A 2 -74.60 14.84 34.15
N LYS A 3 -73.77 13.89 34.48
CA LYS A 3 -72.30 14.06 34.50
C LYS A 3 -71.74 13.81 33.08
N ALA A 4 -71.33 14.89 32.42
CA ALA A 4 -70.62 14.80 31.17
C ALA A 4 -69.17 14.35 31.43
N LEU A 5 -68.81 13.17 30.88
CA LEU A 5 -67.42 12.72 30.81
C LEU A 5 -66.69 13.45 29.66
N PHE A 6 -65.74 14.27 30.00
CA PHE A 6 -64.82 14.85 29.04
C PHE A 6 -63.68 13.79 28.76
N SER A 7 -63.80 13.19 27.56
CA SER A 7 -62.73 12.28 27.06
C SER A 7 -61.66 13.13 26.38
N VAL A 8 -60.52 13.30 27.03
CA VAL A 8 -59.35 13.96 26.45
C VAL A 8 -58.59 12.93 25.62
N LEU A 9 -58.72 13.03 24.29
CA LEU A 9 -57.88 12.30 23.35
C LEU A 9 -56.50 12.97 23.31
N ILE A 10 -55.49 12.31 23.85
CA ILE A 10 -54.09 12.70 23.67
C ILE A 10 -53.60 12.07 22.38
N PRO A 11 -53.20 12.83 21.35
CA PRO A 11 -52.57 12.25 20.17
C PRO A 11 -51.16 11.78 20.53
N LEU A 12 -50.94 10.48 20.48
CA LEU A 12 -49.64 9.84 20.61
C LEU A 12 -48.84 10.15 19.33
N ILE A 13 -48.01 11.20 19.37
CA ILE A 13 -47.07 11.50 18.31
C ILE A 13 -45.95 10.46 18.39
N LEU A 14 -46.04 9.44 17.53
CA LEU A 14 -44.97 8.45 17.31
C LEU A 14 -43.84 9.12 16.52
N ILE A 15 -42.86 9.69 17.23
CA ILE A 15 -41.63 10.17 16.62
C ILE A 15 -40.86 8.92 16.19
N ALA A 16 -40.95 8.56 14.91
CA ALA A 16 -40.10 7.58 14.29
C ALA A 16 -38.67 8.15 14.25
N PHE A 17 -37.84 7.79 15.23
CA PHE A 17 -36.40 7.95 15.12
C PHE A 17 -35.90 7.06 13.96
N VAL A 18 -35.76 7.65 12.79
CA VAL A 18 -34.95 7.04 11.72
C VAL A 18 -33.52 7.06 12.21
N ALA A 19 -33.10 5.96 12.80
CA ALA A 19 -31.67 5.72 13.06
C ALA A 19 -30.94 5.66 11.70
N GLN A 20 -30.46 6.80 11.24
CA GLN A 20 -29.49 6.82 10.16
C GLN A 20 -28.27 6.11 10.72
N SER A 21 -28.06 4.88 10.28
CA SER A 21 -26.79 4.17 10.47
C SER A 21 -25.74 5.01 9.77
N ALA A 22 -25.10 5.92 10.51
CA ALA A 22 -23.90 6.57 10.06
C ALA A 22 -22.88 5.45 9.89
N ASN A 23 -22.72 4.96 8.66
CA ASN A 23 -21.62 4.09 8.28
C ASN A 23 -20.33 4.91 8.41
N ALA A 24 -19.87 5.06 9.64
CA ALA A 24 -18.56 5.65 9.94
C ALA A 24 -17.48 4.65 9.50
N HIS A 25 -17.39 4.41 8.19
CA HIS A 25 -16.32 3.61 7.61
C HIS A 25 -15.09 4.50 7.44
N GLY A 26 -14.35 4.69 8.53
CA GLY A 26 -12.99 5.18 8.44
C GLY A 26 -12.16 4.32 7.47
N PRO A 27 -10.99 4.78 7.02
CA PRO A 27 -10.17 4.04 6.08
C PRO A 27 -9.76 2.70 6.69
N SER A 28 -10.00 1.61 5.96
CA SER A 28 -9.52 0.29 6.33
C SER A 28 -8.14 0.02 5.74
N ARG A 29 -7.32 -0.75 6.46
CA ARG A 29 -6.01 -1.14 5.95
C ARG A 29 -6.16 -2.08 4.77
N GLN A 30 -5.64 -1.64 3.62
CA GLN A 30 -5.60 -2.40 2.39
C GLN A 30 -4.33 -3.25 2.31
N LYS A 31 -4.39 -4.32 1.50
CA LYS A 31 -3.25 -5.20 1.23
C LYS A 31 -3.22 -5.57 -0.25
N VAL A 32 -2.03 -5.55 -0.82
CA VAL A 32 -1.71 -6.10 -2.14
C VAL A 32 -0.60 -7.13 -1.99
N VAL A 33 -0.73 -8.26 -2.67
CA VAL A 33 0.27 -9.33 -2.73
C VAL A 33 0.36 -9.77 -4.18
N GLU A 34 1.54 -9.57 -4.78
CA GLU A 34 1.85 -10.04 -6.12
C GLU A 34 3.04 -10.98 -6.08
N LYS A 35 3.06 -11.93 -7.01
CA LYS A 35 4.13 -12.89 -7.16
C LYS A 35 4.54 -12.97 -8.61
N ILE A 36 5.82 -13.25 -8.84
CA ILE A 36 6.36 -13.50 -10.17
C ILE A 36 7.38 -14.63 -10.10
N GLU A 37 7.44 -15.43 -11.16
CA GLU A 37 8.52 -16.41 -11.37
C GLU A 37 9.60 -15.77 -12.26
N ILE A 38 10.85 -15.88 -11.81
CA ILE A 38 12.03 -15.34 -12.47
C ILE A 38 13.00 -16.47 -12.77
N GLY A 39 13.48 -16.55 -14.02
CA GLY A 39 14.45 -17.53 -14.50
C GLY A 39 15.88 -17.18 -14.07
N ALA A 40 16.09 -16.98 -12.78
CA ALA A 40 17.40 -16.71 -12.17
C ALA A 40 17.45 -17.32 -10.77
N SER A 41 18.68 -17.59 -10.28
CA SER A 41 18.86 -18.15 -8.94
C SER A 41 18.40 -17.17 -7.84
N PRO A 42 17.97 -17.70 -6.67
CA PRO A 42 17.59 -16.87 -5.53
C PRO A 42 18.67 -15.90 -5.09
N ASP A 43 19.95 -16.31 -5.18
CA ASP A 43 21.07 -15.47 -4.78
C ASP A 43 21.27 -14.29 -5.75
N LYS A 44 21.18 -14.52 -7.06
CA LYS A 44 21.26 -13.46 -8.07
C LYS A 44 20.16 -12.41 -7.87
N ILE A 45 18.94 -12.86 -7.62
CA ILE A 45 17.80 -11.95 -7.39
C ILE A 45 17.98 -11.20 -6.06
N TRP A 46 18.43 -11.91 -5.01
CA TRP A 46 18.69 -11.32 -3.71
C TRP A 46 19.76 -10.22 -3.77
N ASP A 47 20.83 -10.45 -4.53
CA ASP A 47 21.90 -9.46 -4.71
C ASP A 47 21.39 -8.14 -5.32
N ILE A 48 20.36 -8.21 -6.15
CA ILE A 48 19.70 -7.01 -6.69
C ILE A 48 18.85 -6.34 -5.62
N VAL A 49 17.94 -7.07 -4.98
CA VAL A 49 16.94 -6.45 -4.10
C VAL A 49 17.46 -6.04 -2.74
N LYS A 50 18.52 -6.70 -2.21
CA LYS A 50 19.15 -6.34 -0.93
C LYS A 50 19.81 -4.97 -0.95
N ASN A 51 20.21 -4.51 -2.13
CA ASN A 51 20.80 -3.18 -2.29
C ASN A 51 19.72 -2.10 -2.18
N PHE A 52 19.48 -1.63 -0.96
CA PHE A 52 18.44 -0.64 -0.69
C PHE A 52 18.73 0.71 -1.38
N SER A 53 19.99 1.01 -1.69
CA SER A 53 20.36 2.25 -2.41
C SER A 53 20.04 2.20 -3.89
N ASP A 54 19.74 1.03 -4.43
CA ASP A 54 19.42 0.83 -5.83
C ASP A 54 17.97 0.38 -6.00
N PHE A 55 17.21 1.13 -6.77
CA PHE A 55 15.84 0.81 -7.18
C PHE A 55 15.66 1.04 -8.68
N SER A 56 16.79 1.12 -9.41
CA SER A 56 16.82 1.37 -10.85
C SER A 56 16.15 0.28 -11.70
N TRP A 57 16.01 -0.91 -11.11
CA TRP A 57 15.27 -2.01 -11.71
C TRP A 57 13.75 -1.72 -11.79
N HIS A 58 13.24 -0.72 -11.06
CA HIS A 58 11.81 -0.35 -11.11
C HIS A 58 11.56 0.67 -12.23
N PRO A 59 10.80 0.31 -13.29
CA PRO A 59 10.73 1.12 -14.51
C PRO A 59 10.04 2.48 -14.34
N MET A 60 9.31 2.70 -13.26
CA MET A 60 8.68 3.99 -12.96
C MET A 60 9.64 4.95 -12.25
N VAL A 61 10.79 4.49 -11.76
CA VAL A 61 11.75 5.30 -11.00
C VAL A 61 12.80 5.87 -11.95
N LYS A 62 13.01 7.18 -11.91
CA LYS A 62 14.00 7.91 -12.73
C LYS A 62 15.37 7.97 -12.08
N SER A 63 15.39 8.23 -10.80
CA SER A 63 16.63 8.25 -10.02
C SER A 63 16.40 7.89 -8.57
N VAL A 64 17.45 7.46 -7.92
CA VAL A 64 17.48 7.11 -6.49
C VAL A 64 18.63 7.82 -5.84
N SER A 65 18.40 8.41 -4.68
CA SER A 65 19.45 8.85 -3.76
C SER A 65 19.24 8.21 -2.39
N GLN A 66 20.32 8.06 -1.61
CA GLN A 66 20.28 7.43 -0.30
C GLN A 66 20.94 8.31 0.75
N GLU A 67 20.38 8.27 1.95
CA GLU A 67 20.90 8.88 3.16
C GLU A 67 21.08 7.81 4.23
N GLY A 68 22.28 7.74 4.81
CA GLY A 68 22.61 6.78 5.84
C GLY A 68 22.88 5.37 5.28
N SER A 69 23.03 4.39 6.17
CA SER A 69 23.31 2.98 5.85
C SER A 69 22.63 2.04 6.84
N GLY A 70 22.34 0.80 6.43
CA GLY A 70 21.68 -0.20 7.27
C GLY A 70 20.22 0.11 7.54
N VAL A 71 19.65 -0.58 8.55
CA VAL A 71 18.26 -0.37 8.99
C VAL A 71 18.09 1.07 9.49
N GLY A 72 17.01 1.71 9.05
CA GLY A 72 16.74 3.14 9.30
C GLY A 72 17.29 4.08 8.22
N SER A 73 18.17 3.60 7.30
CA SER A 73 18.58 4.41 6.17
C SER A 73 17.39 4.77 5.28
N LYS A 74 17.50 5.91 4.61
CA LYS A 74 16.45 6.41 3.73
C LYS A 74 16.90 6.34 2.29
N ARG A 75 15.98 6.06 1.37
CA ARG A 75 16.15 6.32 -0.05
C ARG A 75 15.06 7.24 -0.55
N ILE A 76 15.42 8.12 -1.47
CA ILE A 76 14.52 9.05 -2.12
C ILE A 76 14.38 8.61 -3.57
N LEU A 77 13.18 8.20 -3.93
CA LEU A 77 12.83 7.81 -5.29
C LEU A 77 12.26 9.02 -6.02
N LYS A 78 12.82 9.35 -7.19
CA LYS A 78 12.30 10.41 -8.06
C LYS A 78 11.54 9.77 -9.22
N PHE A 79 10.36 10.31 -9.52
CA PHE A 79 9.46 9.90 -10.59
C PHE A 79 9.32 11.01 -11.65
N ASP A 80 8.57 10.76 -12.71
CA ASP A 80 8.18 11.82 -13.66
C ASP A 80 7.38 12.92 -12.95
N GLY A 81 7.46 14.16 -13.43
CA GLY A 81 6.75 15.31 -12.85
C GLY A 81 7.32 15.81 -11.52
N ASP A 82 8.60 15.54 -11.24
CA ASP A 82 9.29 15.93 -10.00
C ASP A 82 8.69 15.37 -8.70
N VAL A 83 7.84 14.34 -8.81
CA VAL A 83 7.28 13.63 -7.65
C VAL A 83 8.38 12.81 -6.99
N THR A 84 8.48 12.91 -5.67
CA THR A 84 9.42 12.12 -4.86
C THR A 84 8.69 11.30 -3.82
N ILE A 85 9.29 10.15 -3.48
CA ILE A 85 8.85 9.30 -2.36
C ILE A 85 10.08 8.93 -1.53
N THR A 86 10.09 9.31 -0.26
CA THR A 86 11.12 8.88 0.69
C THR A 86 10.69 7.57 1.34
N GLN A 87 11.58 6.60 1.30
CA GLN A 87 11.39 5.29 1.93
C GLN A 87 12.47 5.05 2.98
N ALA A 88 12.10 4.48 4.12
CA ALA A 88 13.04 4.06 5.15
C ALA A 88 13.13 2.54 5.21
N LEU A 89 14.34 2.00 5.27
CA LEU A 89 14.60 0.57 5.44
C LEU A 89 14.20 0.11 6.85
N ASP A 90 13.25 -0.84 6.92
CA ASP A 90 12.79 -1.39 8.18
C ASP A 90 13.51 -2.66 8.59
N LYS A 91 13.71 -3.56 7.61
CA LYS A 91 14.36 -4.86 7.85
C LYS A 91 15.17 -5.28 6.63
N LEU A 92 16.31 -5.88 6.91
CA LEU A 92 17.12 -6.62 5.96
C LEU A 92 17.50 -7.94 6.64
N VAL A 93 16.95 -9.05 6.15
CA VAL A 93 17.10 -10.40 6.75
C VAL A 93 17.66 -11.35 5.71
N PRO A 94 19.01 -11.42 5.58
CA PRO A 94 19.67 -12.16 4.50
C PRO A 94 19.34 -13.65 4.48
N GLU A 95 19.25 -14.29 5.65
CA GLU A 95 18.96 -15.72 5.79
C GLU A 95 17.55 -16.11 5.28
N LYS A 96 16.64 -15.13 5.22
CA LYS A 96 15.29 -15.28 4.66
C LYS A 96 15.12 -14.61 3.31
N LYS A 97 16.21 -14.03 2.76
CA LYS A 97 16.17 -13.20 1.55
C LYS A 97 14.99 -12.22 1.57
N LEU A 98 14.85 -11.50 2.70
CA LEU A 98 13.74 -10.61 2.98
C LEU A 98 14.23 -9.19 3.20
N ILE A 99 13.61 -8.24 2.51
CA ILE A 99 13.79 -6.81 2.72
C ILE A 99 12.44 -6.13 2.89
N SER A 100 12.34 -5.18 3.84
CA SER A 100 11.12 -4.40 4.03
C SER A 100 11.43 -2.94 4.30
N TRP A 101 10.49 -2.08 3.90
CA TRP A 101 10.58 -0.63 4.05
C TRP A 101 9.21 0.00 4.19
N ARG A 102 9.18 1.27 4.60
CA ARG A 102 7.97 2.10 4.65
C ARG A 102 8.22 3.46 4.02
N ILE A 103 7.16 4.12 3.54
CA ILE A 103 7.24 5.53 3.14
C ILE A 103 7.27 6.41 4.38
N GLN A 104 7.91 7.59 4.26
CA GLN A 104 8.02 8.58 5.32
C GLN A 104 6.99 9.70 5.16
N GLU A 105 6.59 10.01 3.94
CA GLU A 105 5.59 11.01 3.63
C GLU A 105 4.23 10.37 3.37
N SER A 106 3.18 11.10 3.72
CA SER A 106 1.81 10.75 3.36
C SER A 106 1.42 11.39 2.04
N VAL A 107 0.49 10.78 1.35
CA VAL A 107 -0.17 11.19 0.11
C VAL A 107 0.81 11.63 -0.99
N ASN A 108 1.02 10.76 -1.93
CA ASN A 108 1.73 11.06 -3.17
C ASN A 108 0.89 10.63 -4.37
N GLU A 109 1.11 11.28 -5.51
CA GLU A 109 0.35 11.02 -6.74
C GLU A 109 0.62 9.64 -7.33
N VAL A 110 1.78 9.04 -7.05
CA VAL A 110 2.19 7.74 -7.59
C VAL A 110 1.37 6.60 -6.99
N LEU A 111 1.20 6.59 -5.66
CA LEU A 111 0.53 5.51 -4.92
C LEU A 111 -0.86 5.91 -4.41
N ALA A 112 -1.12 7.21 -4.21
CA ALA A 112 -2.34 7.75 -3.62
C ALA A 112 -2.66 7.14 -2.23
N VAL A 113 -1.65 7.02 -1.38
CA VAL A 113 -1.73 6.39 -0.06
C VAL A 113 -1.33 7.35 1.05
N ASN A 114 -1.94 7.21 2.23
CA ASN A 114 -1.55 7.93 3.43
C ASN A 114 -0.35 7.26 4.11
N SER A 115 -0.35 5.95 4.18
CA SER A 115 0.79 5.17 4.67
C SER A 115 1.02 3.95 3.78
N TYR A 116 2.26 3.48 3.74
CA TYR A 116 2.63 2.33 2.94
C TYR A 116 3.83 1.62 3.58
N ALA A 117 3.71 0.32 3.76
CA ALA A 117 4.80 -0.54 4.15
C ALA A 117 4.88 -1.72 3.19
N ALA A 118 6.08 -2.07 2.76
CA ALA A 118 6.32 -3.09 1.78
C ALA A 118 7.35 -4.11 2.23
N ILE A 119 7.25 -5.28 1.63
CA ILE A 119 8.15 -6.42 1.85
C ILE A 119 8.39 -7.12 0.51
N ILE A 120 9.65 -7.41 0.19
CA ILE A 120 10.02 -8.37 -0.85
C ILE A 120 10.62 -9.59 -0.17
N ILE A 121 10.20 -10.77 -0.63
CA ILE A 121 10.72 -12.07 -0.22
C ILE A 121 11.12 -12.81 -1.48
N VAL A 122 12.39 -13.19 -1.57
CA VAL A 122 12.92 -14.05 -2.63
C VAL A 122 12.81 -15.48 -2.13
N GLY A 123 11.96 -16.28 -2.77
CA GLY A 123 11.73 -17.68 -2.41
C GLY A 123 12.84 -18.62 -2.83
N GLY A 124 12.61 -19.90 -2.64
CA GLY A 124 13.47 -20.94 -3.15
C GLY A 124 13.34 -21.15 -4.66
N GLU A 125 14.30 -21.85 -5.24
CA GLU A 125 14.29 -22.25 -6.65
C GLU A 125 13.48 -23.54 -6.83
N GLU A 126 12.61 -23.54 -7.84
CA GLU A 126 11.90 -24.72 -8.31
C GLU A 126 11.87 -24.72 -9.84
N ASN A 127 12.26 -25.83 -10.46
CA ASN A 127 12.34 -25.95 -11.93
C ASN A 127 13.13 -24.82 -12.61
N SER A 128 14.27 -24.46 -12.05
CA SER A 128 15.14 -23.35 -12.51
C SER A 128 14.48 -21.98 -12.50
N LYS A 129 13.43 -21.80 -11.69
CA LYS A 129 12.76 -20.53 -11.47
C LYS A 129 12.66 -20.21 -9.98
N THR A 130 12.79 -18.95 -9.67
CA THR A 130 12.66 -18.42 -8.32
C THR A 130 11.37 -17.62 -8.20
N THR A 131 10.55 -17.94 -7.20
CA THR A 131 9.35 -17.14 -6.91
C THR A 131 9.71 -15.93 -6.06
N VAL A 132 9.44 -14.74 -6.56
CA VAL A 132 9.54 -13.49 -5.82
C VAL A 132 8.15 -13.02 -5.41
N THR A 133 7.99 -12.72 -4.12
CA THR A 133 6.74 -12.18 -3.58
C THR A 133 6.94 -10.74 -3.13
N TYR A 134 6.14 -9.82 -3.66
CA TYR A 134 6.08 -8.44 -3.22
C TYR A 134 4.73 -8.18 -2.53
N LYS A 135 4.78 -7.79 -1.26
CA LYS A 135 3.59 -7.49 -0.44
C LYS A 135 3.62 -6.02 -0.03
N ALA A 136 2.46 -5.38 -0.01
CA ALA A 136 2.30 -4.06 0.60
C ALA A 136 1.04 -4.01 1.46
N GLY A 137 1.15 -3.30 2.58
CA GLY A 137 0.02 -2.90 3.42
C GLY A 137 -0.04 -1.37 3.48
N PHE A 138 -1.22 -0.78 3.28
CA PHE A 138 -1.38 0.67 3.15
C PHE A 138 -2.77 1.12 3.57
N TYR A 139 -2.90 2.42 3.80
CA TYR A 139 -4.20 3.11 3.88
C TYR A 139 -4.35 4.02 2.66
N ARG A 140 -5.61 4.21 2.19
CA ARG A 140 -5.92 5.14 1.10
C ARG A 140 -5.40 6.55 1.39
N GLY A 141 -5.27 7.38 0.36
CA GLY A 141 -4.71 8.72 0.48
C GLY A 141 -5.53 9.66 1.36
N PHE A 142 -6.87 9.57 1.30
CA PHE A 142 -7.76 10.38 2.13
C PHE A 142 -8.26 9.59 3.34
N MET A 143 -8.03 10.13 4.55
CA MET A 143 -8.35 9.46 5.80
C MET A 143 -9.77 9.77 6.34
N GLY A 144 -10.48 10.71 5.73
CA GLY A 144 -11.87 11.04 6.09
C GLY A 144 -12.90 10.05 5.52
N ASN A 145 -14.18 10.24 5.86
CA ASN A 145 -15.25 9.31 5.49
C ASN A 145 -15.64 9.38 4.01
N ASP A 146 -15.56 10.56 3.39
CA ASP A 146 -15.96 10.78 2.00
C ASP A 146 -14.74 11.08 1.13
N PRO A 147 -13.96 10.06 0.73
CA PRO A 147 -12.77 10.26 -0.08
C PRO A 147 -13.13 10.68 -1.50
N PRO A 148 -12.44 11.67 -2.07
CA PRO A 148 -12.50 11.91 -3.49
C PRO A 148 -12.01 10.68 -4.26
N GLU A 149 -12.45 10.52 -5.51
CA GLU A 149 -12.20 9.31 -6.30
C GLU A 149 -10.71 8.97 -6.40
N GLU A 150 -9.87 9.98 -6.60
CA GLU A 150 -8.41 9.85 -6.74
C GLU A 150 -7.70 9.39 -5.46
N LEU A 151 -8.33 9.51 -4.27
CA LEU A 151 -7.75 9.18 -2.96
C LEU A 151 -8.54 8.11 -2.20
N ASN A 152 -9.50 7.45 -2.87
CA ASN A 152 -10.29 6.38 -2.28
C ASN A 152 -9.57 5.02 -2.26
N ASP A 153 -10.16 4.02 -1.62
CA ASP A 153 -9.57 2.67 -1.49
C ASP A 153 -9.35 1.99 -2.84
N ALA A 154 -10.28 2.14 -3.78
CA ALA A 154 -10.20 1.48 -5.09
C ALA A 154 -9.04 2.05 -5.92
N ASN A 155 -8.90 3.37 -5.97
CA ASN A 155 -7.83 4.02 -6.71
C ASN A 155 -6.46 3.79 -6.07
N SER A 156 -6.35 3.89 -4.74
CA SER A 156 -5.12 3.57 -4.02
C SER A 156 -4.68 2.14 -4.29
N LYS A 157 -5.59 1.17 -4.21
CA LYS A 157 -5.31 -0.23 -4.50
C LYS A 157 -4.87 -0.44 -5.96
N LYS A 158 -5.54 0.21 -6.91
CA LYS A 158 -5.17 0.16 -8.35
C LYS A 158 -3.75 0.69 -8.57
N LYS A 159 -3.41 1.85 -8.00
CA LYS A 159 -2.08 2.47 -8.13
C LYS A 159 -0.99 1.63 -7.47
N VAL A 160 -1.22 1.14 -6.26
CA VAL A 160 -0.27 0.25 -5.55
C VAL A 160 -0.07 -1.05 -6.32
N THR A 161 -1.13 -1.68 -6.83
CA THR A 161 -1.01 -2.90 -7.64
C THR A 161 -0.19 -2.65 -8.90
N ARG A 162 -0.47 -1.56 -9.64
CA ARG A 162 0.31 -1.17 -10.82
C ARG A 162 1.78 -0.97 -10.50
N PHE A 163 2.08 -0.27 -9.42
CA PHE A 163 3.45 -0.03 -8.97
C PHE A 163 4.18 -1.33 -8.68
N ILE A 164 3.58 -2.21 -7.88
CA ILE A 164 4.18 -3.49 -7.50
C ILE A 164 4.43 -4.38 -8.73
N LYS A 165 3.44 -4.50 -9.62
CA LYS A 165 3.58 -5.30 -10.85
C LYS A 165 4.68 -4.76 -11.75
N ALA A 166 4.71 -3.45 -11.98
CA ALA A 166 5.76 -2.83 -12.77
C ALA A 166 7.16 -3.09 -12.17
N GLY A 167 7.29 -3.00 -10.84
CA GLY A 167 8.53 -3.32 -10.15
C GLY A 167 8.95 -4.78 -10.32
N LEU A 168 8.05 -5.73 -10.13
CA LEU A 168 8.35 -7.15 -10.31
C LEU A 168 8.77 -7.48 -11.75
N GLU A 169 8.10 -6.91 -12.75
CA GLU A 169 8.49 -7.09 -14.16
C GLU A 169 9.87 -6.47 -14.46
N GLY A 170 10.15 -5.30 -13.89
CA GLY A 170 11.47 -4.67 -14.02
C GLY A 170 12.58 -5.51 -13.37
N LEU A 171 12.33 -6.01 -12.16
CA LEU A 171 13.26 -6.92 -11.46
C LEU A 171 13.52 -8.18 -12.29
N LYS A 172 12.48 -8.82 -12.83
CA LYS A 172 12.60 -9.97 -13.72
C LYS A 172 13.50 -9.67 -14.91
N LYS A 173 13.23 -8.57 -15.61
CA LYS A 173 14.00 -8.15 -16.79
C LYS A 173 15.50 -7.94 -16.49
N VAL A 174 15.83 -7.47 -15.29
CA VAL A 174 17.23 -7.27 -14.88
C VAL A 174 17.88 -8.58 -14.43
N ALA A 175 17.16 -9.41 -13.69
CA ALA A 175 17.70 -10.67 -13.17
C ALA A 175 17.91 -11.76 -14.25
N GLU A 176 17.12 -11.74 -15.34
CA GLU A 176 17.22 -12.71 -16.43
C GLU A 176 18.25 -12.33 -17.52
N LYS A 177 18.93 -11.20 -17.38
CA LYS A 177 20.10 -10.82 -18.20
C LYS A 177 21.36 -11.54 -17.72
#